data_7a53521005a4da30200f1b483e1b3c6e
#
_entry.id   7a53521005a4da30200f1b483e1b3c6e
#
_cell.length_a   1.000
_cell.length_b   1.000
_cell.length_c   1.000
_cell.angle_alpha   90.00
_cell.angle_beta   90.00
_cell.angle_gamma   90.00
#
_symmetry.space_group_name_H-M   'P 1'
#
loop_
_entity.id
_entity.type
_entity.pdbx_description
1 polymer ?
#
loop_
_entity_poly.entity_id
_entity_poly.type
_entity_poly.pdbx_seq_one_letter_code
_entity_poly.pdbx_strand_id
1 'polypeptide(L)'
;QLTTVEHWQIKGKMAIRNDKEAVSAHLNWKTDAPDFDFRLTNMLGITLATLSVNDGMASFEADDKHYEDTNPSRLIYQTTGWDIPVNRLLNWIKGLPLAGDDYQLNDKQLLASLSPACDNCGNWKVIYSNYGNIDGIWLPHQLTLTQTNNSKMLIKIRIDEWTIQ
;
A
#
# COMPACT_ATOMS: atom_id res chain seq x y z
N GLN A 1 10.62 -15.94 -5.54
CA GLN A 1 10.72 -14.89 -6.56
C GLN A 1 10.19 -13.55 -6.11
N LEU A 2 9.00 -13.53 -5.48
CA LEU A 2 8.46 -12.27 -4.98
C LEU A 2 9.36 -11.62 -3.93
N THR A 3 10.06 -12.42 -3.15
CA THR A 3 10.99 -11.91 -2.13
C THR A 3 12.19 -11.19 -2.74
N THR A 4 12.51 -11.47 -3.99
CA THR A 4 13.64 -10.82 -4.68
C THR A 4 13.23 -9.54 -5.40
N VAL A 5 11.92 -9.24 -5.47
CA VAL A 5 11.43 -8.01 -6.10
C VAL A 5 11.49 -6.90 -5.07
N GLU A 6 12.61 -6.20 -5.01
CA GLU A 6 12.86 -5.10 -4.06
C GLU A 6 12.87 -3.74 -4.74
N HIS A 7 13.00 -3.71 -6.06
CA HIS A 7 12.99 -2.49 -6.87
C HIS A 7 11.81 -2.55 -7.81
N TRP A 8 10.80 -1.72 -7.55
CA TRP A 8 9.59 -1.73 -8.38
C TRP A 8 8.91 -0.37 -8.36
N GLN A 9 8.07 -0.15 -9.34
CA GLN A 9 7.23 1.03 -9.41
C GLN A 9 5.85 0.62 -9.88
N ILE A 10 4.83 1.21 -9.28
CA ILE A 10 3.45 1.04 -9.73
C ILE A 10 2.83 2.39 -10.04
N LYS A 11 1.94 2.38 -11.02
CA LYS A 11 1.10 3.52 -11.36
C LYS A 11 -0.34 3.03 -11.45
N GLY A 12 -1.26 3.81 -10.92
CA GLY A 12 -2.65 3.42 -10.92
C GLY A 12 -3.51 4.42 -10.19
N LYS A 13 -4.54 3.92 -9.53
CA LYS A 13 -5.47 4.73 -8.76
C LYS A 13 -5.66 4.16 -7.37
N MET A 14 -5.88 5.04 -6.42
CA MET A 14 -6.13 4.67 -5.04
C MET A 14 -7.36 5.40 -4.55
N ALA A 15 -8.24 4.68 -3.86
CA ALA A 15 -9.41 5.25 -3.19
C ALA A 15 -9.33 4.86 -1.72
N ILE A 16 -9.48 5.86 -0.84
CA ILE A 16 -9.50 5.65 0.60
C ILE A 16 -10.82 6.19 1.12
N ARG A 17 -11.52 5.38 1.90
CA ARG A 17 -12.83 5.76 2.44
C ARG A 17 -12.95 5.32 3.89
N ASN A 18 -13.51 6.20 4.72
CA ASN A 18 -13.93 5.86 6.08
C ASN A 18 -15.35 6.41 6.29
N ASP A 19 -15.81 6.41 7.55
CA ASP A 19 -17.18 6.84 7.87
C ASP A 19 -17.45 8.31 7.55
N LYS A 20 -16.41 9.13 7.42
CA LYS A 20 -16.55 10.59 7.34
C LYS A 20 -16.15 11.16 5.98
N GLU A 21 -15.25 10.49 5.26
CA GLU A 21 -14.72 11.07 4.04
C GLU A 21 -14.28 9.99 3.05
N ALA A 22 -14.16 10.40 1.80
CA ALA A 22 -13.67 9.55 0.71
C ALA A 22 -12.73 10.37 -0.15
N VAL A 23 -11.57 9.78 -0.48
CA VAL A 23 -10.56 10.40 -1.32
C VAL A 23 -10.20 9.43 -2.43
N SER A 24 -10.16 9.93 -3.67
CA SER A 24 -9.68 9.19 -4.83
C SER A 24 -8.57 9.97 -5.50
N ALA A 25 -7.51 9.30 -5.89
CA ALA A 25 -6.35 9.95 -6.48
C ALA A 25 -5.59 9.01 -7.39
N HIS A 26 -4.79 9.58 -8.28
CA HIS A 26 -3.80 8.83 -9.02
C HIS A 26 -2.64 8.49 -8.10
N LEU A 27 -2.10 7.28 -8.27
CA LEU A 27 -1.04 6.74 -7.43
C LEU A 27 0.22 6.55 -8.27
N ASN A 28 1.33 7.02 -7.74
CA ASN A 28 2.66 6.69 -8.24
C ASN A 28 3.51 6.28 -7.03
N TRP A 29 3.97 5.03 -7.02
CA TRP A 29 4.70 4.49 -5.89
C TRP A 29 5.94 3.77 -6.39
N LYS A 30 7.10 4.34 -6.07
CA LYS A 30 8.39 3.79 -6.44
C LYS A 30 9.10 3.27 -5.20
N THR A 31 9.59 2.05 -5.26
CA THR A 31 10.24 1.41 -4.13
C THR A 31 11.63 0.95 -4.51
N ASP A 32 12.55 1.24 -3.61
CA ASP A 32 13.93 0.77 -3.65
C ASP A 32 14.22 0.28 -2.23
N ALA A 33 13.60 -0.85 -1.88
CA ALA A 33 13.44 -1.30 -0.49
C ALA A 33 14.75 -1.26 0.30
N PRO A 34 14.72 -0.74 1.53
CA PRO A 34 13.56 -0.35 2.32
C PRO A 34 13.04 1.07 2.04
N ASP A 35 13.70 1.82 1.18
CA ASP A 35 13.30 3.18 0.84
C ASP A 35 12.17 3.18 -0.18
N PHE A 36 11.34 4.21 -0.14
CA PHE A 36 10.27 4.35 -1.13
C PHE A 36 9.81 5.80 -1.25
N ASP A 37 9.12 6.07 -2.36
CA ASP A 37 8.53 7.37 -2.66
C ASP A 37 7.09 7.11 -3.13
N PHE A 38 6.12 7.56 -2.37
CA PHE A 38 4.70 7.37 -2.60
C PHE A 38 4.05 8.73 -2.86
N ARG A 39 3.35 8.86 -3.99
CA ARG A 39 2.75 10.13 -4.37
C ARG A 39 1.31 9.95 -4.83
N LEU A 40 0.44 10.82 -4.34
CA LEU A 40 -0.95 10.92 -4.79
C LEU A 40 -1.16 12.25 -5.51
N THR A 41 -1.80 12.19 -6.67
CA THR A 41 -2.11 13.38 -7.47
C THR A 41 -3.57 13.37 -7.87
N ASN A 42 -4.14 14.56 -8.11
CA ASN A 42 -5.50 14.65 -8.63
C ASN A 42 -5.50 14.48 -10.16
N MET A 43 -6.68 14.57 -10.78
CA MET A 43 -6.83 14.35 -12.22
C MET A 43 -6.09 15.40 -13.07
N LEU A 44 -5.79 16.56 -12.49
CA LEU A 44 -5.05 17.63 -13.17
C LEU A 44 -3.53 17.48 -13.00
N GLY A 45 -3.07 16.45 -12.30
CA GLY A 45 -1.65 16.25 -12.06
C GLY A 45 -1.10 17.01 -10.87
N ILE A 46 -1.95 17.65 -10.08
CA ILE A 46 -1.52 18.37 -8.88
C ILE A 46 -1.29 17.38 -7.76
N THR A 47 -0.13 17.48 -7.11
CA THR A 47 0.22 16.61 -5.99
C THR A 47 -0.64 16.90 -4.77
N LEU A 48 -1.34 15.88 -4.26
CA LEU A 48 -2.16 15.97 -3.06
C LEU A 48 -1.38 15.61 -1.81
N ALA A 49 -0.53 14.58 -1.91
CA ALA A 49 0.25 14.11 -0.78
C ALA A 49 1.47 13.33 -1.27
N THR A 50 2.55 13.40 -0.52
CA THR A 50 3.74 12.57 -0.75
C THR A 50 4.18 11.96 0.57
N LEU A 51 4.58 10.69 0.52
CA LEU A 51 5.19 9.99 1.64
C LEU A 51 6.48 9.37 1.14
N SER A 52 7.60 9.75 1.72
CA SER A 52 8.91 9.22 1.33
C SER A 52 9.60 8.62 2.54
N VAL A 53 10.31 7.52 2.34
CA VAL A 53 11.22 6.97 3.34
C VAL A 53 12.59 6.89 2.71
N ASN A 54 13.56 7.54 3.35
CA ASN A 54 14.94 7.61 2.88
C ASN A 54 15.86 7.52 4.07
N ASP A 55 16.74 6.50 4.09
CA ASP A 55 17.68 6.26 5.18
C ASP A 55 17.01 6.22 6.56
N GLY A 56 15.86 5.56 6.64
CA GLY A 56 15.14 5.40 7.90
C GLY A 56 14.32 6.61 8.34
N MET A 57 14.32 7.69 7.57
CA MET A 57 13.53 8.88 7.88
C MET A 57 12.32 8.97 6.96
N ALA A 58 11.14 9.01 7.55
CA ALA A 58 9.89 9.20 6.81
C ALA A 58 9.52 10.68 6.75
N SER A 59 9.12 11.14 5.57
CA SER A 59 8.66 12.50 5.33
C SER A 59 7.28 12.47 4.70
N PHE A 60 6.37 13.28 5.21
CA PHE A 60 5.01 13.39 4.68
C PHE A 60 4.69 14.84 4.38
N GLU A 61 4.21 15.12 3.18
CA GLU A 61 3.80 16.46 2.76
C GLU A 61 2.37 16.40 2.24
N ALA A 62 1.53 17.29 2.76
CA ALA A 62 0.16 17.49 2.30
C ALA A 62 -0.30 18.88 2.77
N ASP A 63 -1.12 19.56 1.97
CA ASP A 63 -1.71 20.87 2.30
C ASP A 63 -0.65 21.92 2.69
N ASP A 64 0.48 21.94 1.97
CA ASP A 64 1.61 22.85 2.21
C ASP A 64 2.28 22.67 3.57
N LYS A 65 2.07 21.52 4.21
CA LYS A 65 2.67 21.18 5.49
C LYS A 65 3.63 20.01 5.32
N HIS A 66 4.70 20.01 6.10
CA HIS A 66 5.74 19.00 6.05
C HIS A 66 5.92 18.40 7.44
N TYR A 67 5.97 17.07 7.49
CA TYR A 67 6.14 16.31 8.73
C TYR A 67 7.21 15.25 8.55
N GLU A 68 7.95 14.95 9.62
CA GLU A 68 8.98 13.90 9.60
C GLU A 68 8.88 13.01 10.83
N ASP A 69 9.22 11.73 10.66
CA ASP A 69 9.26 10.75 11.74
C ASP A 69 10.13 9.56 11.30
N THR A 70 10.70 8.85 12.25
CA THR A 70 11.42 7.61 11.96
C THR A 70 10.49 6.44 11.68
N ASN A 71 9.20 6.57 12.00
CA ASN A 71 8.20 5.51 11.80
C ASN A 71 7.12 6.04 10.83
N PRO A 72 7.07 5.53 9.58
CA PRO A 72 6.10 6.02 8.61
C PRO A 72 4.64 5.74 8.99
N SER A 73 4.36 4.62 9.65
CA SER A 73 2.98 4.32 10.09
C SER A 73 2.52 5.29 11.16
N ARG A 74 3.40 5.63 12.11
CA ARG A 74 3.09 6.61 13.15
C ARG A 74 2.89 8.00 12.53
N LEU A 75 3.70 8.36 11.57
CA LEU A 75 3.61 9.64 10.88
C LEU A 75 2.24 9.80 10.20
N ILE A 76 1.80 8.78 9.47
CA ILE A 76 0.50 8.80 8.80
C ILE A 76 -0.63 8.86 9.84
N TYR A 77 -0.54 8.10 10.92
CA TYR A 77 -1.58 8.10 11.94
C TYR A 77 -1.71 9.48 12.62
N GLN A 78 -0.58 10.10 12.95
CA GLN A 78 -0.57 11.40 13.62
C GLN A 78 -1.08 12.54 12.73
N THR A 79 -0.84 12.43 11.42
CA THR A 79 -1.20 13.50 10.49
C THR A 79 -2.57 13.33 9.86
N THR A 80 -3.03 12.10 9.65
CA THR A 80 -4.28 11.82 8.97
C THR A 80 -5.32 11.12 9.84
N GLY A 81 -4.90 10.51 10.94
CA GLY A 81 -5.76 9.65 11.75
C GLY A 81 -5.92 8.24 11.19
N TRP A 82 -5.29 7.93 10.08
CA TRP A 82 -5.40 6.62 9.43
C TRP A 82 -4.37 5.66 10.01
N ASP A 83 -4.84 4.49 10.46
CA ASP A 83 -3.99 3.45 11.05
C ASP A 83 -3.60 2.46 9.94
N ILE A 84 -2.54 2.77 9.23
CA ILE A 84 -2.05 1.98 8.10
C ILE A 84 -0.66 1.43 8.42
N PRO A 85 -0.47 0.09 8.38
CA PRO A 85 0.85 -0.51 8.62
C PRO A 85 1.72 -0.41 7.37
N VAL A 86 2.33 0.76 7.16
CA VAL A 86 3.03 1.11 5.93
C VAL A 86 4.13 0.11 5.56
N ASN A 87 4.92 -0.33 6.55
CA ASN A 87 6.02 -1.26 6.29
C ASN A 87 5.55 -2.62 5.78
N ARG A 88 4.40 -3.09 6.26
CA ARG A 88 3.84 -4.36 5.80
C ARG A 88 3.23 -4.22 4.42
N LEU A 89 2.71 -3.05 4.12
CA LEU A 89 2.08 -2.77 2.82
C LEU A 89 3.07 -2.95 1.66
N LEU A 90 4.35 -2.71 1.89
CA LEU A 90 5.39 -2.94 0.88
C LEU A 90 5.42 -4.39 0.37
N ASN A 91 5.13 -5.35 1.24
CA ASN A 91 5.06 -6.76 0.86
C ASN A 91 3.67 -7.15 0.39
N TRP A 92 2.63 -6.63 1.04
CA TRP A 92 1.25 -6.94 0.66
C TRP A 92 0.96 -6.51 -0.77
N ILE A 93 1.50 -5.38 -1.21
CA ILE A 93 1.24 -4.86 -2.56
C ILE A 93 1.71 -5.82 -3.65
N LYS A 94 2.74 -6.62 -3.38
CA LYS A 94 3.26 -7.63 -4.31
C LYS A 94 2.51 -8.95 -4.26
N GLY A 95 1.60 -9.11 -3.30
CA GLY A 95 0.95 -10.38 -3.06
C GLY A 95 1.82 -11.36 -2.28
N LEU A 96 2.66 -10.85 -1.39
CA LEU A 96 3.58 -11.65 -0.60
C LEU A 96 3.16 -11.65 0.87
N PRO A 97 2.74 -12.83 1.41
CA PRO A 97 2.45 -12.92 2.84
C PRO A 97 3.74 -12.94 3.64
N LEU A 98 3.67 -12.38 4.86
CA LEU A 98 4.77 -12.42 5.80
C LEU A 98 4.59 -13.60 6.76
N ALA A 99 5.66 -13.95 7.47
CA ALA A 99 5.63 -15.08 8.39
C ALA A 99 4.52 -14.92 9.43
N GLY A 100 3.69 -15.94 9.60
CA GLY A 100 2.58 -15.94 10.54
C GLY A 100 1.29 -15.37 10.01
N ASP A 101 1.30 -14.73 8.85
CA ASP A 101 0.07 -14.22 8.24
C ASP A 101 -0.86 -15.36 7.87
N ASP A 102 -2.17 -15.15 8.09
CA ASP A 102 -3.20 -16.08 7.65
C ASP A 102 -3.60 -15.72 6.22
N TYR A 103 -3.50 -16.68 5.30
CA TYR A 103 -3.75 -16.38 3.90
C TYR A 103 -4.40 -17.54 3.16
N GLN A 104 -5.02 -17.23 2.03
CA GLN A 104 -5.62 -18.21 1.13
C GLN A 104 -5.13 -17.98 -0.29
N LEU A 105 -4.97 -19.07 -1.03
CA LEU A 105 -4.52 -19.03 -2.43
C LEU A 105 -5.71 -19.29 -3.37
N ASN A 106 -5.62 -18.73 -4.57
CA ASN A 106 -6.61 -19.03 -5.62
C ASN A 106 -6.24 -20.31 -6.37
N ASP A 107 -7.01 -20.62 -7.43
CA ASP A 107 -6.83 -21.83 -8.21
C ASP A 107 -5.46 -21.92 -8.89
N LYS A 108 -4.79 -20.81 -9.07
CA LYS A 108 -3.47 -20.74 -9.71
C LYS A 108 -2.34 -20.66 -8.70
N GLN A 109 -2.62 -20.90 -7.42
CA GLN A 109 -1.65 -20.84 -6.33
C GLN A 109 -1.10 -19.43 -6.09
N LEU A 110 -1.87 -18.41 -6.45
CA LEU A 110 -1.57 -17.01 -6.17
C LEU A 110 -2.39 -16.54 -4.97
N LEU A 111 -1.89 -15.53 -4.28
CA LEU A 111 -2.53 -15.04 -3.06
C LEU A 111 -3.91 -14.45 -3.38
N ALA A 112 -4.95 -14.97 -2.76
CA ALA A 112 -6.32 -14.48 -2.92
C ALA A 112 -6.72 -13.55 -1.78
N SER A 113 -6.30 -13.87 -0.56
CA SER A 113 -6.61 -13.05 0.61
C SER A 113 -5.54 -13.22 1.68
N LEU A 114 -5.46 -12.22 2.55
CA LEU A 114 -4.45 -12.15 3.60
C LEU A 114 -5.03 -11.45 4.82
N SER A 115 -4.77 -12.02 6.00
CA SER A 115 -5.05 -11.37 7.29
C SER A 115 -3.74 -11.40 8.10
N PRO A 116 -3.21 -10.23 8.49
CA PRO A 116 -1.92 -10.19 9.20
C PRO A 116 -2.05 -10.77 10.61
N ALA A 117 -0.95 -11.35 11.09
CA ALA A 117 -0.90 -11.99 12.41
C ALA A 117 -0.44 -11.06 13.53
N CYS A 118 -0.12 -9.81 13.22
CA CYS A 118 0.45 -8.90 14.20
C CYS A 118 -0.63 -8.21 15.03
N ASP A 119 -0.38 -8.08 16.35
CA ASP A 119 -1.35 -7.53 17.28
C ASP A 119 -1.63 -6.04 17.04
N ASN A 120 -0.67 -5.30 16.51
CA ASN A 120 -0.76 -3.85 16.34
C ASN A 120 -0.92 -3.43 14.88
N CYS A 121 -1.35 -4.34 14.00
CA CYS A 121 -1.54 -4.04 12.59
C CYS A 121 -2.97 -3.61 12.24
N GLY A 122 -3.82 -3.43 13.23
CA GLY A 122 -5.25 -3.25 13.00
C GLY A 122 -5.88 -4.55 12.51
N ASN A 123 -7.18 -4.56 12.34
CA ASN A 123 -7.90 -5.74 11.86
C ASN A 123 -8.04 -5.67 10.34
N TRP A 124 -6.91 -5.69 9.66
CA TRP A 124 -6.87 -5.59 8.20
C TRP A 124 -7.14 -6.93 7.54
N LYS A 125 -7.81 -6.87 6.41
CA LYS A 125 -7.94 -7.97 5.47
C LYS A 125 -7.63 -7.45 4.09
N VAL A 126 -6.78 -8.15 3.36
CA VAL A 126 -6.38 -7.76 2.00
C VAL A 126 -6.94 -8.81 1.04
N ILE A 127 -7.63 -8.36 0.01
CA ILE A 127 -8.18 -9.22 -1.04
C ILE A 127 -7.52 -8.85 -2.35
N TYR A 128 -7.05 -9.85 -3.08
CA TYR A 128 -6.29 -9.68 -4.31
C TYR A 128 -7.09 -10.16 -5.51
N SER A 129 -6.93 -9.47 -6.63
CA SER A 129 -7.55 -9.89 -7.90
C SER A 129 -6.76 -9.32 -9.09
N ASN A 130 -7.16 -9.74 -10.29
CA ASN A 130 -6.59 -9.25 -11.55
C ASN A 130 -5.07 -9.42 -11.61
N TYR A 131 -4.61 -10.65 -11.43
CA TYR A 131 -3.19 -10.95 -11.57
C TYR A 131 -2.75 -10.85 -13.03
N GLY A 132 -1.55 -10.33 -13.24
CA GLY A 132 -0.93 -10.26 -14.55
C GLY A 132 0.53 -10.70 -14.47
N ASN A 133 1.05 -11.21 -15.57
CA ASN A 133 2.43 -11.66 -15.67
C ASN A 133 3.31 -10.50 -16.11
N ILE A 134 4.28 -10.14 -15.28
CA ILE A 134 5.25 -9.07 -15.55
C ILE A 134 6.63 -9.70 -15.53
N ASP A 135 7.23 -9.86 -16.70
CA ASP A 135 8.58 -10.43 -16.85
C ASP A 135 8.72 -11.79 -16.15
N GLY A 136 7.69 -12.62 -16.24
CA GLY A 136 7.69 -13.96 -15.65
C GLY A 136 7.20 -14.03 -14.21
N ILE A 137 6.85 -12.90 -13.61
CA ILE A 137 6.37 -12.84 -12.23
C ILE A 137 4.90 -12.43 -12.23
N TRP A 138 4.07 -13.20 -11.52
CA TRP A 138 2.64 -12.90 -11.40
C TRP A 138 2.43 -11.89 -10.27
N LEU A 139 1.88 -10.72 -10.61
CA LEU A 139 1.66 -9.63 -9.68
C LEU A 139 0.19 -9.21 -9.72
N PRO A 140 -0.38 -8.85 -8.54
CA PRO A 140 -1.78 -8.41 -8.51
C PRO A 140 -1.92 -7.01 -9.11
N HIS A 141 -3.04 -6.78 -9.78
CA HIS A 141 -3.37 -5.47 -10.35
C HIS A 141 -4.53 -4.83 -9.64
N GLN A 142 -5.06 -5.49 -8.61
CA GLN A 142 -6.12 -4.90 -7.79
C GLN A 142 -6.02 -5.46 -6.37
N LEU A 143 -6.03 -4.56 -5.40
CA LEU A 143 -6.08 -4.90 -3.98
C LEU A 143 -7.22 -4.14 -3.33
N THR A 144 -7.91 -4.83 -2.41
CA THR A 144 -8.89 -4.20 -1.54
C THR A 144 -8.49 -4.49 -0.12
N LEU A 145 -8.22 -3.45 0.66
CA LEU A 145 -7.85 -3.55 2.06
C LEU A 145 -9.02 -3.04 2.90
N THR A 146 -9.50 -3.88 3.80
CA THR A 146 -10.59 -3.50 4.69
C THR A 146 -10.12 -3.62 6.12
N GLN A 147 -10.54 -2.66 6.95
CA GLN A 147 -10.31 -2.69 8.38
C GLN A 147 -11.65 -2.98 9.06
N THR A 148 -11.71 -4.06 9.83
CA THR A 148 -12.95 -4.56 10.40
C THR A 148 -13.23 -4.02 11.80
N ASN A 149 -12.37 -3.14 12.32
CA ASN A 149 -12.59 -2.50 13.61
C ASN A 149 -13.53 -1.29 13.48
N ASN A 150 -13.57 -0.46 14.51
CA ASN A 150 -14.55 0.64 14.61
C ASN A 150 -14.46 1.70 13.51
N SER A 151 -13.34 1.82 12.83
CA SER A 151 -13.17 2.87 11.82
C SER A 151 -13.73 2.49 10.43
N LYS A 152 -13.95 1.20 10.17
CA LYS A 152 -14.51 0.69 8.89
C LYS A 152 -13.81 1.28 7.67
N MET A 153 -12.50 1.35 7.74
CA MET A 153 -11.71 1.92 6.67
C MET A 153 -11.63 0.96 5.49
N LEU A 154 -11.72 1.52 4.27
CA LEU A 154 -11.59 0.77 3.04
C LEU A 154 -10.57 1.45 2.15
N ILE A 155 -9.61 0.68 1.65
CA ILE A 155 -8.63 1.15 0.68
C ILE A 155 -8.72 0.25 -0.55
N LYS A 156 -8.92 0.86 -1.73
CA LYS A 156 -8.87 0.15 -3.01
C LYS A 156 -7.70 0.67 -3.81
N ILE A 157 -6.87 -0.24 -4.28
CA ILE A 157 -5.72 0.09 -5.13
C ILE A 157 -5.91 -0.64 -6.44
N ARG A 158 -5.97 0.12 -7.54
CA ARG A 158 -5.96 -0.42 -8.90
C ARG A 158 -4.61 -0.09 -9.51
N ILE A 159 -3.88 -1.12 -9.91
CA ILE A 159 -2.56 -0.96 -10.49
C ILE A 159 -2.70 -1.12 -12.00
N ASP A 160 -2.45 -0.04 -12.73
CA ASP A 160 -2.52 -0.04 -14.19
C ASP A 160 -1.19 -0.49 -14.79
N GLU A 161 -0.08 -0.26 -14.11
CA GLU A 161 1.25 -0.53 -14.64
C GLU A 161 2.20 -0.94 -13.51
N TRP A 162 2.87 -2.09 -13.70
CA TRP A 162 3.98 -2.55 -12.87
C TRP A 162 5.28 -2.42 -13.66
N THR A 163 6.30 -1.87 -13.01
CA THR A 163 7.67 -1.90 -13.51
C THR A 163 8.54 -2.56 -12.44
N ILE A 164 9.29 -3.60 -12.80
CA ILE A 164 10.18 -4.30 -11.87
C ILE A 164 11.59 -4.33 -12.46
N GLN A 165 12.58 -4.36 -11.55
CA GLN A 165 14.00 -4.36 -11.95
C GLN A 165 14.75 -5.47 -11.24
#